data_4007f89837b381072383f7fc0f3e706f
#
_entry.id   4007f89837b381072383f7fc0f3e706f
#
_cell.length_a   1.000
_cell.length_b   1.000
_cell.length_c   1.000
_cell.angle_alpha   90.00
_cell.angle_beta   90.00
_cell.angle_gamma   90.00
#
_symmetry.space_group_name_H-M   'P 1'
#
loop_
_entity.id
_entity.type
_entity.pdbx_description
1 polymer ?
#
loop_
_entity_poly.entity_id
_entity_poly.type
_entity_poly.pdbx_seq_one_letter_code
_entity_poly.pdbx_strand_id
1 'polypeptide(L)'
;MCHALGIETPRVSLIHCSEEVNAKYFPYTVAYGDLIREAKDGEFGDCVLDGPLDVKTSLDASSLETKGIQSPIAGQADALIFPDIEAGNTFYKTLTLFCKAKVATALQGTDVPVVVTSRSDNEDTKYYSLALAATTIG
;
A
#
# COMPACT_ATOMS: atom_id res chain seq x y z
N MET A 1 -6.39 8.57 -1.58
CA MET A 1 -5.50 8.43 -2.76
C MET A 1 -6.14 7.57 -3.86
N CYS A 2 -6.43 6.27 -3.63
CA CYS A 2 -6.96 5.38 -4.67
C CYS A 2 -8.23 5.93 -5.34
N HIS A 3 -9.19 6.43 -4.58
CA HIS A 3 -10.40 7.05 -5.11
C HIS A 3 -10.09 8.27 -6.00
N ALA A 4 -9.12 9.10 -5.62
CA ALA A 4 -8.68 10.24 -6.44
C ALA A 4 -8.03 9.81 -7.77
N LEU A 5 -7.56 8.56 -7.85
CA LEU A 5 -7.05 7.92 -9.06
C LEU A 5 -8.12 7.14 -9.84
N GLY A 6 -9.39 7.23 -9.43
CA GLY A 6 -10.52 6.58 -10.10
C GLY A 6 -10.73 5.11 -9.75
N ILE A 7 -10.11 4.60 -8.68
CA ILE A 7 -10.33 3.25 -8.19
C ILE A 7 -11.46 3.29 -7.16
N GLU A 8 -12.64 2.84 -7.55
CA GLU A 8 -13.87 2.94 -6.73
C GLU A 8 -13.80 2.08 -5.46
N THR A 9 -13.35 0.83 -5.58
CA THR A 9 -13.21 -0.10 -4.45
C THR A 9 -11.79 -0.67 -4.41
N PRO A 10 -10.81 0.08 -3.88
CA PRO A 10 -9.42 -0.35 -3.87
C PRO A 10 -9.22 -1.58 -2.98
N ARG A 11 -8.40 -2.51 -3.46
CA ARG A 11 -7.88 -3.64 -2.70
C ARG A 11 -6.60 -3.22 -2.01
N VAL A 12 -6.63 -3.17 -0.68
CA VAL A 12 -5.54 -2.67 0.16
C VAL A 12 -4.96 -3.82 0.96
N SER A 13 -3.69 -4.10 0.77
CA SER A 13 -2.99 -5.18 1.47
C SER A 13 -2.15 -4.66 2.63
N LEU A 14 -2.32 -5.26 3.81
CA LEU A 14 -1.50 -5.00 5.00
C LEU A 14 -0.29 -5.92 4.99
N ILE A 15 0.89 -5.34 4.75
CA ILE A 15 2.11 -6.08 4.45
C ILE A 15 2.79 -6.62 5.71
N HIS A 16 3.17 -7.89 5.61
CA HIS A 16 4.02 -8.58 6.56
C HIS A 16 4.96 -9.56 5.80
N CYS A 17 5.90 -10.16 6.50
CA CYS A 17 6.80 -11.17 5.92
C CYS A 17 6.19 -12.58 5.82
N SER A 18 5.01 -12.79 6.39
CA SER A 18 4.23 -14.04 6.33
C SER A 18 2.74 -13.74 6.44
N GLU A 19 1.91 -14.73 6.17
CA GLU A 19 0.44 -14.62 6.20
C GLU A 19 -0.16 -15.05 7.55
N GLU A 20 0.66 -15.06 8.60
CA GLU A 20 0.26 -15.47 9.94
C GLU A 20 0.31 -14.30 10.93
N VAL A 21 -0.73 -14.20 11.76
CA VAL A 21 -0.73 -13.28 12.91
C VAL A 21 0.22 -13.81 13.98
N ASN A 22 1.18 -13.01 14.41
CA ASN A 22 2.16 -13.38 15.42
C ASN A 22 2.29 -12.32 16.51
N ALA A 23 1.44 -12.41 17.51
CA ALA A 23 1.40 -11.46 18.63
C ALA A 23 2.70 -11.37 19.43
N LYS A 24 3.50 -12.44 19.45
CA LYS A 24 4.73 -12.52 20.24
C LYS A 24 5.88 -11.72 19.64
N TYR A 25 6.09 -11.88 18.34
CA TYR A 25 7.25 -11.29 17.64
C TYR A 25 6.85 -10.07 16.80
N PHE A 26 5.60 -10.04 16.32
CA PHE A 26 5.07 -9.00 15.45
C PHE A 26 3.70 -8.52 15.94
N PRO A 27 3.64 -7.84 17.09
CA PRO A 27 2.36 -7.46 17.73
C PRO A 27 1.46 -6.60 16.85
N TYR A 28 2.01 -5.83 15.90
CA TYR A 28 1.22 -5.05 14.95
C TYR A 28 0.32 -5.92 14.05
N THR A 29 0.67 -7.20 13.83
CA THR A 29 -0.17 -8.10 13.03
C THR A 29 -1.53 -8.37 13.68
N VAL A 30 -1.63 -8.25 15.01
CA VAL A 30 -2.91 -8.33 15.74
C VAL A 30 -3.80 -7.14 15.38
N ALA A 31 -3.24 -5.95 15.33
CA ALA A 31 -3.96 -4.73 14.97
C ALA A 31 -4.51 -4.76 13.52
N TYR A 32 -3.92 -5.57 12.64
CA TYR A 32 -4.46 -5.76 11.29
C TYR A 32 -5.88 -6.32 11.29
N GLY A 33 -6.21 -7.22 12.26
CA GLY A 33 -7.57 -7.73 12.44
C GLY A 33 -8.58 -6.63 12.80
N ASP A 34 -8.16 -5.66 13.61
CA ASP A 34 -9.00 -4.52 13.97
C ASP A 34 -9.22 -3.60 12.75
N LEU A 35 -8.16 -3.27 12.02
CA LEU A 35 -8.26 -2.46 10.79
C LEU A 35 -9.15 -3.12 9.73
N ILE A 36 -9.05 -4.44 9.55
CA ILE A 36 -9.90 -5.18 8.60
C ILE A 36 -11.37 -5.11 9.02
N ARG A 37 -11.66 -5.17 10.31
CA ARG A 37 -13.02 -5.01 10.83
C ARG A 37 -13.54 -3.59 10.59
N GLU A 38 -12.77 -2.57 10.93
CA GLU A 38 -13.11 -1.16 10.71
C GLU A 38 -13.36 -0.86 9.22
N ALA A 39 -12.57 -1.46 8.32
CA ALA A 39 -12.80 -1.34 6.88
C ALA A 39 -14.15 -1.94 6.46
N LYS A 40 -14.52 -3.12 7.01
CA LYS A 40 -15.82 -3.75 6.76
C LYS A 40 -17.00 -2.94 7.32
N ASP A 41 -16.76 -2.20 8.38
CA ASP A 41 -17.73 -1.29 9.00
C ASP A 41 -17.84 0.06 8.25
N GLY A 42 -17.00 0.27 7.21
CA GLY A 42 -17.04 1.43 6.34
C GLY A 42 -16.22 2.64 6.83
N GLU A 43 -15.43 2.51 7.88
CA GLU A 43 -14.66 3.60 8.47
C GLU A 43 -13.62 4.22 7.52
N PHE A 44 -13.20 3.46 6.49
CA PHE A 44 -12.23 3.91 5.49
C PHE A 44 -12.87 4.18 4.10
N GLY A 45 -14.21 4.22 4.03
CA GLY A 45 -14.95 4.26 2.78
C GLY A 45 -14.93 2.90 2.05
N ASP A 46 -15.36 2.91 0.78
CA ASP A 46 -15.39 1.69 -0.01
C ASP A 46 -13.98 1.18 -0.29
N CYS A 47 -13.59 0.11 0.38
CA CYS A 47 -12.34 -0.59 0.14
C CYS A 47 -12.42 -2.06 0.58
N VAL A 48 -11.56 -2.89 0.02
CA VAL A 48 -11.30 -4.25 0.49
C VAL A 48 -9.95 -4.25 1.19
N LEU A 49 -9.92 -4.46 2.49
CA LEU A 49 -8.70 -4.52 3.29
C LEU A 49 -8.46 -5.94 3.78
N ASP A 50 -7.24 -6.45 3.61
CA ASP A 50 -6.84 -7.77 4.11
C ASP A 50 -5.35 -7.84 4.43
N GLY A 51 -4.98 -8.81 5.27
CA GLY A 51 -3.63 -9.09 5.73
C GLY A 51 -3.62 -9.85 7.07
N PRO A 52 -2.44 -10.27 7.55
CA PRO A 52 -1.13 -10.02 6.95
C PRO A 52 -0.91 -10.79 5.66
N LEU A 53 -0.30 -10.15 4.68
CA LEU A 53 0.14 -10.76 3.41
C LEU A 53 1.56 -10.31 3.09
N ASP A 54 2.33 -11.16 2.41
CA ASP A 54 3.59 -10.69 1.84
C ASP A 54 3.35 -9.95 0.50
N VAL A 55 4.37 -9.27 0.00
CA VAL A 55 4.28 -8.52 -1.27
C VAL A 55 3.89 -9.43 -2.44
N LYS A 56 4.37 -10.68 -2.43
CA LYS A 56 4.12 -11.61 -3.53
C LYS A 56 2.69 -12.12 -3.52
N THR A 57 2.18 -12.51 -2.35
CA THR A 57 0.78 -12.93 -2.20
C THR A 57 -0.21 -11.78 -2.38
N SER A 58 0.24 -10.55 -2.15
CA SER A 58 -0.55 -9.34 -2.41
C SER A 58 -0.73 -9.03 -3.91
N LEU A 59 0.26 -9.36 -4.75
CA LEU A 59 0.34 -8.91 -6.15
C LEU A 59 0.31 -10.04 -7.18
N ASP A 60 0.36 -11.30 -6.75
CA ASP A 60 0.42 -12.47 -7.63
C ASP A 60 -0.54 -13.57 -7.16
N ALA A 61 -1.63 -13.76 -7.92
CA ALA A 61 -2.65 -14.76 -7.63
C ALA A 61 -2.08 -16.20 -7.59
N SER A 62 -1.08 -16.51 -8.41
CA SER A 62 -0.46 -17.84 -8.44
C SER A 62 0.28 -18.15 -7.13
N SER A 63 0.79 -17.13 -6.47
CA SER A 63 1.45 -17.26 -5.17
C SER A 63 0.46 -17.55 -4.04
N LEU A 64 -0.73 -16.94 -4.06
CA LEU A 64 -1.83 -17.27 -3.14
C LEU A 64 -2.27 -18.72 -3.32
N GLU A 65 -2.47 -19.15 -4.57
CA GLU A 65 -2.88 -20.52 -4.89
C GLU A 65 -1.84 -21.54 -4.42
N THR A 66 -0.56 -21.29 -4.70
CA THR A 66 0.55 -22.17 -4.30
C THR A 66 0.65 -22.32 -2.78
N LYS A 67 0.40 -21.25 -2.03
CA LYS A 67 0.40 -21.25 -0.56
C LYS A 67 -0.93 -21.72 0.05
N GLY A 68 -1.97 -21.94 -0.75
CA GLY A 68 -3.31 -22.31 -0.28
C GLY A 68 -4.00 -21.22 0.55
N ILE A 69 -3.68 -19.94 0.29
CA ILE A 69 -4.21 -18.81 1.02
C ILE A 69 -5.45 -18.28 0.31
N GLN A 70 -6.49 -18.03 1.09
CA GLN A 70 -7.70 -17.35 0.60
C GLN A 70 -7.70 -15.89 1.10
N SER A 71 -7.72 -14.96 0.15
CA SER A 71 -7.76 -13.53 0.43
C SER A 71 -8.69 -12.82 -0.56
N PRO A 72 -9.52 -11.87 -0.10
CA PRO A 72 -10.33 -11.05 -0.99
C PRO A 72 -9.48 -10.12 -1.87
N ILE A 73 -8.21 -9.90 -1.55
CA ILE A 73 -7.24 -9.19 -2.39
C ILE A 73 -6.98 -9.95 -3.70
N ALA A 74 -7.03 -11.29 -3.65
CA ALA A 74 -6.89 -12.18 -4.80
C ALA A 74 -5.57 -11.97 -5.60
N GLY A 75 -4.49 -11.56 -4.95
CA GLY A 75 -3.20 -11.27 -5.60
C GLY A 75 -3.26 -10.05 -6.54
N GLN A 76 -4.17 -9.13 -6.33
CA GLN A 76 -4.41 -7.95 -7.18
C GLN A 76 -4.57 -6.69 -6.33
N ALA A 77 -3.65 -6.48 -5.38
CA ALA A 77 -3.68 -5.29 -4.54
C ALA A 77 -3.45 -4.02 -5.35
N ASP A 78 -4.29 -3.00 -5.10
CA ASP A 78 -4.14 -1.64 -5.63
C ASP A 78 -3.24 -0.80 -4.74
N ALA A 79 -3.16 -1.15 -3.44
CA ALA A 79 -2.31 -0.47 -2.47
C ALA A 79 -1.66 -1.47 -1.48
N LEU A 80 -0.42 -1.18 -1.10
CA LEU A 80 0.34 -1.93 -0.10
C LEU A 80 0.63 -1.01 1.09
N ILE A 81 0.18 -1.38 2.28
CA ILE A 81 0.47 -0.66 3.53
C ILE A 81 1.56 -1.42 4.27
N PHE A 82 2.69 -0.81 4.43
CA PHE A 82 3.83 -1.37 5.16
C PHE A 82 3.72 -1.10 6.65
N PRO A 83 4.23 -2.00 7.52
CA PRO A 83 4.11 -1.88 8.97
C PRO A 83 4.90 -0.71 9.55
N ASP A 84 5.94 -0.30 8.87
CA ASP A 84 6.83 0.78 9.28
C ASP A 84 7.47 1.47 8.07
N ILE A 85 8.09 2.62 8.34
CA ILE A 85 8.73 3.43 7.31
C ILE A 85 9.99 2.77 6.76
N GLU A 86 10.68 1.97 7.55
CA GLU A 86 11.89 1.27 7.15
C GLU A 86 11.60 0.25 6.05
N ALA A 87 10.56 -0.56 6.24
CA ALA A 87 10.11 -1.54 5.25
C ALA A 87 9.62 -0.85 3.97
N GLY A 88 8.75 0.16 4.10
CA GLY A 88 8.23 0.92 2.98
C GLY A 88 9.32 1.65 2.19
N ASN A 89 10.24 2.31 2.88
CA ASN A 89 11.35 3.02 2.24
C ASN A 89 12.32 2.05 1.54
N THR A 90 12.61 0.90 2.16
CA THR A 90 13.46 -0.12 1.54
C THR A 90 12.84 -0.64 0.25
N PHE A 91 11.54 -0.95 0.27
CA PHE A 91 10.80 -1.38 -0.92
C PHE A 91 10.81 -0.31 -2.01
N TYR A 92 10.50 0.94 -1.67
CA TYR A 92 10.55 2.08 -2.58
C TYR A 92 11.93 2.22 -3.25
N LYS A 93 13.01 2.21 -2.46
CA LYS A 93 14.37 2.32 -2.99
C LYS A 93 14.76 1.13 -3.87
N THR A 94 14.30 -0.07 -3.54
CA THR A 94 14.50 -1.27 -4.36
C THR A 94 13.83 -1.11 -5.72
N LEU A 95 12.57 -0.70 -5.76
CA LEU A 95 11.85 -0.48 -7.01
C LEU A 95 12.50 0.59 -7.89
N THR A 96 12.90 1.71 -7.30
CA THR A 96 13.51 2.80 -8.07
C THR A 96 14.91 2.45 -8.57
N LEU A 97 15.70 1.74 -7.78
CA LEU A 97 17.08 1.40 -8.13
C LEU A 97 17.15 0.23 -9.14
N PHE A 98 16.50 -0.88 -8.83
CA PHE A 98 16.63 -2.10 -9.62
C PHE A 98 15.59 -2.23 -10.73
N CYS A 99 14.34 -1.86 -10.45
CA CYS A 99 13.26 -1.97 -11.42
C CYS A 99 13.09 -0.72 -12.29
N LYS A 100 13.82 0.36 -11.99
CA LYS A 100 13.68 1.66 -12.69
C LYS A 100 12.23 2.16 -12.72
N ALA A 101 11.49 1.87 -11.65
CA ALA A 101 10.10 2.23 -11.55
C ALA A 101 9.92 3.76 -11.63
N LYS A 102 8.92 4.18 -12.39
CA LYS A 102 8.45 5.57 -12.36
C LYS A 102 7.60 5.75 -11.11
N VAL A 103 7.88 6.79 -10.36
CA VAL A 103 7.24 7.03 -9.07
C VAL A 103 6.74 8.46 -8.96
N ALA A 104 5.68 8.62 -8.19
CA ALA A 104 5.18 9.91 -7.73
C ALA A 104 4.94 9.82 -6.22
N THR A 105 5.21 10.89 -5.49
CA THR A 105 5.05 10.92 -4.03
C THR A 105 4.13 12.05 -3.62
N ALA A 106 3.21 11.77 -2.70
CA ALA A 106 2.35 12.77 -2.09
C ALA A 106 2.14 12.43 -0.62
N LEU A 107 2.15 13.44 0.23
CA LEU A 107 1.78 13.28 1.64
C LEU A 107 0.25 13.23 1.74
N GLN A 108 -0.26 12.28 2.50
CA GLN A 108 -1.70 12.13 2.73
C GLN A 108 -2.08 12.58 4.14
N GLY A 109 -3.35 13.01 4.33
CA GLY A 109 -3.86 13.46 5.62
C GLY A 109 -3.60 14.94 5.92
N THR A 110 -3.25 15.74 4.92
CA THR A 110 -3.08 17.18 5.01
C THR A 110 -4.28 17.91 4.37
N ASP A 111 -4.62 19.11 4.87
CA ASP A 111 -5.71 19.93 4.35
C ASP A 111 -5.43 20.51 2.94
N VAL A 112 -4.18 20.50 2.55
CA VAL A 112 -3.72 20.94 1.22
C VAL A 112 -2.79 19.90 0.62
N PRO A 113 -2.71 19.78 -0.72
CA PRO A 113 -1.78 18.87 -1.36
C PRO A 113 -0.33 19.18 -0.99
N VAL A 114 0.39 18.19 -0.49
CA VAL A 114 1.80 18.32 -0.10
C VAL A 114 2.64 17.27 -0.82
N VAL A 115 3.69 17.74 -1.48
CA VAL A 115 4.66 16.90 -2.17
C VAL A 115 5.98 16.93 -1.41
N VAL A 116 6.49 15.74 -1.08
CA VAL A 116 7.82 15.58 -0.48
C VAL A 116 8.59 14.60 -1.35
N THR A 117 9.56 15.10 -2.09
CA THR A 117 10.44 14.28 -2.94
C THR A 117 11.80 14.05 -2.28
N SER A 118 12.46 12.95 -2.63
CA SER A 118 13.84 12.72 -2.19
C SER A 118 14.81 13.67 -2.91
N ARG A 119 15.90 14.03 -2.23
CA ARG A 119 16.99 14.81 -2.85
C ARG A 119 17.62 14.11 -4.05
N SER A 120 17.56 12.78 -4.08
CA SER A 120 18.09 11.95 -5.16
C SER A 120 17.07 11.66 -6.28
N ASP A 121 15.84 12.17 -6.17
CA ASP A 121 14.81 11.94 -7.20
C ASP A 121 15.10 12.80 -8.44
N ASN A 122 14.84 12.18 -9.60
CA ASN A 122 15.00 12.85 -10.89
C ASN A 122 13.86 13.85 -11.17
N GLU A 123 13.96 14.57 -12.28
CA GLU A 123 12.97 15.58 -12.69
C GLU A 123 11.60 14.97 -12.94
N ASP A 124 11.55 13.78 -13.55
CA ASP A 124 10.30 13.08 -13.84
C ASP A 124 9.53 12.76 -12.55
N THR A 125 10.22 12.25 -11.53
CA THR A 125 9.60 11.97 -10.23
C THR A 125 9.01 13.22 -9.59
N LYS A 126 9.71 14.34 -9.69
CA LYS A 126 9.21 15.63 -9.16
C LYS A 126 7.99 16.10 -9.94
N TYR A 127 8.03 16.00 -11.27
CA TYR A 127 6.91 16.37 -12.13
C TYR A 127 5.68 15.50 -11.86
N TYR A 128 5.84 14.16 -11.83
CA TYR A 128 4.74 13.25 -11.54
C TYR A 128 4.17 13.42 -10.13
N SER A 129 5.01 13.79 -9.17
CA SER A 129 4.55 14.05 -7.80
C SER A 129 3.67 15.30 -7.73
N LEU A 130 4.01 16.36 -8.47
CA LEU A 130 3.17 17.55 -8.59
C LEU A 130 1.86 17.25 -9.32
N ALA A 131 1.92 16.48 -10.41
CA ALA A 131 0.72 16.05 -11.14
C ALA A 131 -0.20 15.20 -10.25
N LEU A 132 0.36 14.24 -9.49
CA LEU A 132 -0.39 13.42 -8.54
C LEU A 132 -1.06 14.28 -7.46
N ALA A 133 -0.33 15.23 -6.87
CA ALA A 133 -0.89 16.13 -5.87
C ALA A 133 -2.05 16.96 -6.44
N ALA A 134 -1.96 17.40 -7.69
CA ALA A 134 -3.03 18.13 -8.35
C ALA A 134 -4.31 17.29 -8.55
N THR A 135 -4.22 15.97 -8.69
CA THR A 135 -5.40 15.08 -8.79
C THR A 135 -6.12 14.88 -7.46
N THR A 136 -5.48 15.22 -6.35
CA THR A 136 -6.07 15.08 -5.01
C THR A 136 -6.75 16.36 -4.51
N ILE A 137 -6.76 17.41 -5.34
CA ILE A 137 -7.50 18.65 -5.08
C ILE A 137 -8.94 18.45 -5.57
N GLY A 138 -9.86 18.19 -4.65
CA GLY A 138 -11.27 18.02 -4.97
C GLY A 138 -12.15 18.13 -3.73
#